data_58cd269642c20816b97931f8be944293
#
_entry.id   58cd269642c20816b97931f8be944293
#
_cell.length_a   1.000
_cell.length_b   1.000
_cell.length_c   1.000
_cell.angle_alpha   90.00
_cell.angle_beta   90.00
_cell.angle_gamma   90.00
#
_symmetry.space_group_name_H-M   'P 1'
#
loop_
_entity.id
_entity.type
_entity.pdbx_description
1 polymer ?
#
loop_
_entity_poly.entity_id
_entity_poly.type
_entity_poly.pdbx_seq_one_letter_code
_entity_poly.pdbx_strand_id
1 'polypeptide(L)'
;HAIIRSDDEVDRFSLYILRNLVIATKNERILNDVGLKKTSDCLSYRLAVKSIERIADHASKFAEKSLSIKEKIPEEILHNIKKMSDLSLQDLNDSVEAFLRRDYLMADKIVDRKENVQILENTIVSLLDNTDNGEFNHYKIFIKLLLEDLRRTAEHASDIAEEALNKKIDEEINIEKRPI
;
A
#
# COMPACT_ATOMS: atom_id res chain seq x y z
N HIS A 1 15.84 12.98 4.50
CA HIS A 1 15.31 14.30 4.06
C HIS A 1 14.65 14.26 2.66
N ALA A 2 15.20 13.52 1.67
CA ALA A 2 14.57 13.42 0.34
C ALA A 2 13.19 12.74 0.43
N ILE A 3 13.07 11.60 1.10
CA ILE A 3 11.83 10.83 1.26
C ILE A 3 10.72 11.68 1.91
N ILE A 4 11.05 12.44 2.96
CA ILE A 4 10.09 13.32 3.66
C ILE A 4 9.55 14.42 2.73
N ARG A 5 10.40 14.95 1.82
CA ARG A 5 9.94 15.93 0.81
C ARG A 5 9.06 15.29 -0.28
N SER A 6 9.35 14.05 -0.64
CA SER A 6 8.53 13.32 -1.62
C SER A 6 7.12 13.06 -1.12
N ASP A 7 6.92 12.95 0.19
CA ASP A 7 5.62 12.82 0.83
C ASP A 7 4.72 14.04 0.56
N ASP A 8 5.23 15.25 0.76
CA ASP A 8 4.52 16.50 0.42
C ASP A 8 4.08 16.54 -1.07
N GLU A 9 4.88 15.95 -1.98
CA GLU A 9 4.54 15.88 -3.41
C GLU A 9 3.41 14.87 -3.65
N VAL A 10 3.48 13.69 -3.03
CA VAL A 10 2.41 12.68 -3.11
C VAL A 10 1.09 13.25 -2.59
N ASP A 11 1.10 13.97 -1.49
CA ASP A 11 -0.07 14.65 -0.93
C ASP A 11 -0.70 15.62 -1.92
N ARG A 12 0.11 16.47 -2.53
CA ARG A 12 -0.37 17.46 -3.53
C ARG A 12 -0.98 16.76 -4.75
N PHE A 13 -0.32 15.71 -5.27
CA PHE A 13 -0.85 14.93 -6.39
C PHE A 13 -2.14 14.22 -6.01
N SER A 14 -2.21 13.61 -4.83
CA SER A 14 -3.42 12.97 -4.32
C SER A 14 -4.59 13.95 -4.25
N LEU A 15 -4.38 15.13 -3.66
CA LEU A 15 -5.40 16.18 -3.60
C LEU A 15 -5.84 16.65 -5.00
N TYR A 16 -4.90 16.79 -5.94
CA TYR A 16 -5.21 17.17 -7.31
C TYR A 16 -6.08 16.11 -8.00
N ILE A 17 -5.71 14.84 -7.90
CA ILE A 17 -6.48 13.73 -8.48
C ILE A 17 -7.88 13.69 -7.85
N LEU A 18 -7.98 13.74 -6.52
CA LEU A 18 -9.26 13.69 -5.80
C LEU A 18 -10.21 14.82 -6.21
N ARG A 19 -9.71 16.04 -6.41
CA ARG A 19 -10.51 17.17 -6.92
C ARG A 19 -11.04 16.91 -8.33
N ASN A 20 -10.19 16.40 -9.23
CA ASN A 20 -10.60 16.05 -10.58
C ASN A 20 -11.67 14.93 -10.60
N LEU A 21 -11.50 13.91 -9.75
CA LEU A 21 -12.51 12.85 -9.60
C LEU A 21 -13.85 13.40 -9.13
N VAL A 22 -13.87 14.32 -8.14
CA VAL A 22 -15.11 14.96 -7.67
C VAL A 22 -15.78 15.78 -8.78
N ILE A 23 -15.02 16.49 -9.62
CA ILE A 23 -15.57 17.23 -10.76
C ILE A 23 -16.10 16.24 -11.81
N ALA A 24 -15.39 15.16 -12.09
CA ALA A 24 -15.76 14.12 -13.04
C ALA A 24 -17.11 13.45 -12.67
N THR A 25 -17.42 13.28 -11.38
CA THR A 25 -18.73 12.74 -10.96
C THR A 25 -19.92 13.62 -11.37
N LYS A 26 -19.70 14.89 -11.67
CA LYS A 26 -20.73 15.87 -12.01
C LYS A 26 -20.68 16.34 -13.46
N ASN A 27 -19.66 15.92 -14.22
CA ASN A 27 -19.44 16.38 -15.58
C ASN A 27 -18.92 15.25 -16.47
N GLU A 28 -19.78 14.74 -17.34
CA GLU A 28 -19.50 13.61 -18.25
C GLU A 28 -18.33 13.88 -19.19
N ARG A 29 -18.16 15.13 -19.64
CA ARG A 29 -17.02 15.51 -20.49
C ARG A 29 -15.70 15.32 -19.71
N ILE A 30 -15.64 15.81 -18.47
CA ILE A 30 -14.44 15.68 -17.64
C ILE A 30 -14.22 14.20 -17.26
N LEU A 31 -15.28 13.43 -17.03
CA LEU A 31 -15.20 12.00 -16.80
C LEU A 31 -14.46 11.29 -17.96
N ASN A 32 -14.85 11.62 -19.21
CA ASN A 32 -14.22 11.09 -20.40
C ASN A 32 -12.78 11.62 -20.59
N ASP A 33 -12.52 12.90 -20.30
CA ASP A 33 -11.21 13.53 -20.43
C ASP A 33 -10.19 12.89 -19.48
N VAL A 34 -10.60 12.43 -18.29
CA VAL A 34 -9.76 11.69 -17.34
C VAL A 34 -9.69 10.17 -17.66
N GLY A 35 -10.29 9.72 -18.76
CA GLY A 35 -10.24 8.34 -19.23
C GLY A 35 -11.16 7.36 -18.49
N LEU A 36 -12.14 7.87 -17.72
CA LEU A 36 -13.11 7.05 -17.01
C LEU A 36 -14.40 6.93 -17.81
N LYS A 37 -15.05 5.76 -17.72
CA LYS A 37 -16.29 5.46 -18.45
C LYS A 37 -17.54 5.60 -17.61
N LYS A 38 -17.42 5.42 -16.30
CA LYS A 38 -18.54 5.43 -15.34
C LYS A 38 -18.17 6.29 -14.12
N THR A 39 -19.17 6.94 -13.56
CA THR A 39 -19.01 7.68 -12.29
C THR A 39 -18.65 6.77 -11.13
N SER A 40 -19.05 5.48 -11.16
CA SER A 40 -18.62 4.48 -10.18
C SER A 40 -17.12 4.24 -10.20
N ASP A 41 -16.46 4.38 -11.34
CA ASP A 41 -15.00 4.28 -11.43
C ASP A 41 -14.29 5.34 -10.54
N CYS A 42 -14.89 6.54 -10.40
CA CYS A 42 -14.32 7.59 -9.56
C CYS A 42 -14.16 7.17 -8.10
N LEU A 43 -15.03 6.29 -7.60
CA LEU A 43 -14.94 5.78 -6.22
C LEU A 43 -13.73 4.87 -6.05
N SER A 44 -13.55 3.88 -6.92
CA SER A 44 -12.40 2.97 -6.87
C SER A 44 -11.08 3.71 -7.05
N TYR A 45 -10.99 4.67 -7.98
CA TYR A 45 -9.80 5.51 -8.12
C TYR A 45 -9.53 6.36 -6.88
N ARG A 46 -10.59 6.87 -6.23
CA ARG A 46 -10.45 7.61 -4.98
C ARG A 46 -9.86 6.75 -3.87
N LEU A 47 -10.32 5.52 -3.72
CA LEU A 47 -9.83 4.59 -2.70
C LEU A 47 -8.37 4.20 -2.98
N ALA A 48 -8.04 3.84 -4.23
CA ALA A 48 -6.67 3.54 -4.63
C ALA A 48 -5.71 4.73 -4.37
N VAL A 49 -6.08 5.96 -4.73
CA VAL A 49 -5.27 7.16 -4.48
C VAL A 49 -5.05 7.38 -2.98
N LYS A 50 -6.08 7.16 -2.14
CA LYS A 50 -5.93 7.29 -0.68
C LYS A 50 -5.04 6.20 -0.09
N SER A 51 -5.04 4.98 -0.63
CA SER A 51 -4.11 3.93 -0.21
C SER A 51 -2.67 4.27 -0.60
N ILE A 52 -2.43 4.83 -1.80
CA ILE A 52 -1.10 5.29 -2.23
C ILE A 52 -0.57 6.41 -1.32
N GLU A 53 -1.40 7.39 -0.98
CA GLU A 53 -1.01 8.49 -0.06
C GLU A 53 -0.64 7.94 1.32
N ARG A 54 -1.41 6.99 1.87
CA ARG A 54 -1.08 6.36 3.15
C ARG A 54 0.22 5.55 3.10
N ILE A 55 0.51 4.91 1.98
CA ILE A 55 1.79 4.21 1.77
C ILE A 55 2.96 5.19 1.81
N ALA A 56 2.84 6.37 1.17
CA ALA A 56 3.84 7.42 1.22
C ALA A 56 4.07 7.92 2.66
N ASP A 57 2.99 8.16 3.41
CA ASP A 57 3.00 8.46 4.84
C ASP A 57 3.81 7.43 5.65
N HIS A 58 3.57 6.14 5.41
CA HIS A 58 4.29 5.06 6.10
C HIS A 58 5.77 5.00 5.68
N ALA A 59 6.09 5.26 4.41
CA ALA A 59 7.47 5.34 3.93
C ALA A 59 8.23 6.50 4.59
N SER A 60 7.61 7.67 4.76
CA SER A 60 8.17 8.81 5.48
C SER A 60 8.42 8.48 6.95
N LYS A 61 7.44 7.89 7.64
CA LYS A 61 7.56 7.47 9.05
C LYS A 61 8.63 6.39 9.23
N PHE A 62 8.71 5.44 8.31
CA PHE A 62 9.77 4.42 8.28
C PHE A 62 11.16 5.07 8.20
N ALA A 63 11.34 6.03 7.28
CA ALA A 63 12.60 6.73 7.11
C ALA A 63 13.01 7.52 8.38
N GLU A 64 12.06 8.23 9.02
CA GLU A 64 12.29 8.97 10.26
C GLU A 64 12.71 8.04 11.40
N LYS A 65 11.98 6.95 11.61
CA LYS A 65 12.27 5.96 12.64
C LYS A 65 13.62 5.28 12.42
N SER A 66 13.97 4.98 11.16
CA SER A 66 15.25 4.38 10.80
C SER A 66 16.44 5.26 11.22
N LEU A 67 16.32 6.58 11.12
CA LEU A 67 17.34 7.53 11.56
C LEU A 67 17.51 7.57 13.09
N SER A 68 16.53 7.11 13.84
CA SER A 68 16.57 7.07 15.31
C SER A 68 17.30 5.84 15.86
N ILE A 69 17.54 4.83 15.05
CA ILE A 69 18.27 3.62 15.44
C ILE A 69 19.77 3.91 15.31
N LYS A 70 20.48 3.90 16.43
CA LYS A 70 21.93 4.13 16.49
C LYS A 70 22.71 2.86 16.78
N GLU A 71 22.04 1.86 17.30
CA GLU A 71 22.60 0.58 17.68
C GLU A 71 22.78 -0.31 16.43
N LYS A 72 23.76 -1.21 16.51
CA LYS A 72 23.96 -2.21 15.45
C LYS A 72 22.85 -3.28 15.53
N ILE A 73 22.02 -3.36 14.50
CA ILE A 73 21.01 -4.41 14.36
C ILE A 73 21.72 -5.72 13.96
N PRO A 74 21.37 -6.88 14.56
CA PRO A 74 21.86 -8.18 14.11
C PRO A 74 21.56 -8.42 12.63
N GLU A 75 22.52 -9.01 11.91
CA GLU A 75 22.42 -9.20 10.45
C GLU A 75 21.19 -10.05 10.04
N GLU A 76 20.84 -11.05 10.85
CA GLU A 76 19.68 -11.91 10.60
C GLU A 76 18.35 -11.10 10.66
N ILE A 77 18.21 -10.22 11.65
CA ILE A 77 17.07 -9.34 11.79
C ILE A 77 17.00 -8.39 10.60
N LEU A 78 18.11 -7.74 10.26
CA LEU A 78 18.19 -6.81 9.15
C LEU A 78 17.84 -7.49 7.81
N HIS A 79 18.31 -8.72 7.60
CA HIS A 79 17.99 -9.52 6.42
C HIS A 79 16.48 -9.81 6.29
N ASN A 80 15.81 -10.16 7.39
CA ASN A 80 14.38 -10.41 7.38
C ASN A 80 13.55 -9.12 7.22
N ILE A 81 13.98 -7.99 7.82
CA ILE A 81 13.37 -6.66 7.57
C ILE A 81 13.46 -6.32 6.08
N LYS A 82 14.62 -6.55 5.46
CA LYS A 82 14.79 -6.31 4.03
C LYS A 82 13.84 -7.18 3.18
N LYS A 83 13.73 -8.48 3.49
CA LYS A 83 12.77 -9.35 2.80
C LYS A 83 11.33 -8.85 2.92
N MET A 84 10.92 -8.44 4.12
CA MET A 84 9.58 -7.89 4.36
C MET A 84 9.35 -6.60 3.57
N SER A 85 10.35 -5.71 3.52
CA SER A 85 10.32 -4.49 2.72
C SER A 85 10.22 -4.77 1.22
N ASP A 86 11.04 -5.69 0.71
CA ASP A 86 11.04 -6.07 -0.72
C ASP A 86 9.67 -6.65 -1.11
N LEU A 87 9.06 -7.50 -0.26
CA LEU A 87 7.74 -8.06 -0.49
C LEU A 87 6.65 -6.99 -0.48
N SER A 88 6.64 -6.10 0.52
CA SER A 88 5.65 -5.01 0.61
C SER A 88 5.74 -4.06 -0.60
N LEU A 89 6.96 -3.77 -1.08
CA LEU A 89 7.17 -2.95 -2.28
C LEU A 89 6.73 -3.67 -3.56
N GLN A 90 6.97 -4.97 -3.65
CA GLN A 90 6.48 -5.79 -4.76
C GLN A 90 4.95 -5.78 -4.79
N ASP A 91 4.28 -5.99 -3.64
CA ASP A 91 2.82 -5.98 -3.54
C ASP A 91 2.24 -4.63 -3.94
N LEU A 92 2.88 -3.51 -3.57
CA LEU A 92 2.47 -2.19 -4.03
C LEU A 92 2.55 -2.06 -5.56
N ASN A 93 3.69 -2.42 -6.15
CA ASN A 93 3.88 -2.31 -7.60
C ASN A 93 2.87 -3.18 -8.36
N ASP A 94 2.73 -4.43 -7.94
CA ASP A 94 1.83 -5.39 -8.54
C ASP A 94 0.37 -4.95 -8.40
N SER A 95 -0.04 -4.38 -7.24
CA SER A 95 -1.41 -3.94 -7.00
C SER A 95 -1.81 -2.74 -7.86
N VAL A 96 -0.90 -1.77 -8.01
CA VAL A 96 -1.12 -0.62 -8.91
C VAL A 96 -1.21 -1.09 -10.36
N GLU A 97 -0.35 -2.00 -10.79
CA GLU A 97 -0.39 -2.58 -12.14
C GLU A 97 -1.69 -3.35 -12.36
N ALA A 98 -2.08 -4.22 -11.44
CA ALA A 98 -3.32 -4.98 -11.50
C ALA A 98 -4.55 -4.06 -11.59
N PHE A 99 -4.59 -3.00 -10.77
CA PHE A 99 -5.67 -2.02 -10.77
C PHE A 99 -5.78 -1.26 -12.10
N LEU A 100 -4.65 -0.78 -12.64
CA LEU A 100 -4.64 0.00 -13.87
C LEU A 100 -4.93 -0.87 -15.11
N ARG A 101 -4.43 -2.11 -15.15
CA ARG A 101 -4.62 -3.05 -16.27
C ARG A 101 -5.88 -3.90 -16.15
N ARG A 102 -6.59 -3.83 -15.00
CA ARG A 102 -7.73 -4.69 -14.69
C ARG A 102 -7.35 -6.18 -14.71
N ASP A 103 -6.15 -6.47 -14.21
CA ASP A 103 -5.69 -7.86 -14.08
C ASP A 103 -6.22 -8.45 -12.76
N TYR A 104 -7.39 -9.05 -12.85
CA TYR A 104 -8.10 -9.61 -11.70
C TYR A 104 -7.42 -10.85 -11.12
N LEU A 105 -6.70 -11.61 -11.95
CA LEU A 105 -5.93 -12.78 -11.48
C LEU A 105 -4.71 -12.36 -10.68
N MET A 106 -4.06 -11.29 -11.10
CA MET A 106 -2.94 -10.70 -10.37
C MET A 106 -3.43 -10.08 -9.05
N ALA A 107 -4.55 -9.36 -9.07
CA ALA A 107 -5.15 -8.75 -7.89
C ALA A 107 -5.49 -9.81 -6.81
N ASP A 108 -6.11 -10.92 -7.19
CA ASP A 108 -6.46 -12.02 -6.30
C ASP A 108 -5.23 -12.60 -5.58
N LYS A 109 -4.15 -12.85 -6.34
CA LYS A 109 -2.88 -13.33 -5.78
C LYS A 109 -2.23 -12.35 -4.79
N ILE A 110 -2.44 -11.05 -4.96
CA ILE A 110 -1.87 -10.04 -4.05
C ILE A 110 -2.61 -10.07 -2.71
N VAL A 111 -3.92 -10.19 -2.74
CA VAL A 111 -4.74 -10.32 -1.52
C VAL A 111 -4.28 -11.53 -0.70
N ASP A 112 -4.02 -12.67 -1.34
CA ASP A 112 -3.53 -13.89 -0.68
C ASP A 112 -2.12 -13.71 -0.10
N ARG A 113 -1.25 -12.91 -0.73
CA ARG A 113 0.14 -12.69 -0.26
C ARG A 113 0.26 -11.91 1.05
N LYS A 114 -0.80 -11.26 1.50
CA LYS A 114 -0.83 -10.50 2.77
C LYS A 114 -0.36 -11.35 3.97
N GLU A 115 -0.67 -12.64 4.00
CA GLU A 115 -0.24 -13.56 5.06
C GLU A 115 1.29 -13.71 5.11
N ASN A 116 1.99 -13.63 3.99
CA ASN A 116 3.45 -13.78 3.94
C ASN A 116 4.16 -12.63 4.67
N VAL A 117 3.63 -11.41 4.58
CA VAL A 117 4.15 -10.24 5.32
C VAL A 117 3.97 -10.45 6.83
N GLN A 118 2.81 -10.95 7.25
CA GLN A 118 2.53 -11.25 8.66
C GLN A 118 3.44 -12.36 9.21
N ILE A 119 3.75 -13.39 8.43
CA ILE A 119 4.68 -14.45 8.81
C ILE A 119 6.08 -13.89 9.01
N LEU A 120 6.55 -13.01 8.12
CA LEU A 120 7.84 -12.35 8.26
C LEU A 120 7.89 -11.43 9.49
N GLU A 121 6.84 -10.65 9.75
CA GLU A 121 6.72 -9.82 10.94
C GLU A 121 6.88 -10.67 12.21
N ASN A 122 6.10 -11.75 12.33
CA ASN A 122 6.15 -12.66 13.48
C ASN A 122 7.55 -13.30 13.66
N THR A 123 8.20 -13.65 12.55
CA THR A 123 9.56 -14.19 12.57
C THR A 123 10.55 -13.16 13.13
N ILE A 124 10.48 -11.91 12.66
CA ILE A 124 11.37 -10.84 13.15
C ILE A 124 11.12 -10.52 14.62
N VAL A 125 9.85 -10.46 15.04
CA VAL A 125 9.49 -10.25 16.45
C VAL A 125 10.06 -11.36 17.33
N SER A 126 9.94 -12.62 16.92
CA SER A 126 10.50 -13.75 17.65
C SER A 126 12.03 -13.68 17.76
N LEU A 127 12.72 -13.27 16.69
CA LEU A 127 14.18 -13.06 16.72
C LEU A 127 14.57 -11.92 17.67
N LEU A 128 13.81 -10.82 17.67
CA LEU A 128 14.01 -9.70 18.58
C LEU A 128 13.85 -10.11 20.06
N ASP A 129 12.83 -10.90 20.36
CA ASP A 129 12.55 -11.33 21.72
C ASP A 129 13.61 -12.33 22.23
N ASN A 130 14.13 -13.20 21.36
CA ASN A 130 15.21 -14.16 21.67
C ASN A 130 16.60 -13.49 21.85
N THR A 131 16.81 -12.27 21.39
CA THR A 131 18.09 -11.52 21.58
C THR A 131 18.17 -10.81 22.93
N ASP A 132 17.29 -11.14 23.89
CA ASP A 132 17.19 -10.44 25.16
C ASP A 132 18.24 -10.92 26.16
N ASN A 133 19.26 -10.08 26.38
CA ASN A 133 20.28 -10.27 27.42
C ASN A 133 19.93 -9.52 28.72
N GLY A 134 18.64 -9.21 28.97
CA GLY A 134 18.19 -8.51 30.18
C GLY A 134 18.39 -6.99 30.17
N GLU A 135 18.97 -6.42 29.11
CA GLU A 135 19.08 -4.97 28.93
C GLU A 135 17.90 -4.44 28.14
N PHE A 136 17.34 -3.30 28.54
CA PHE A 136 16.27 -2.62 27.82
C PHE A 136 16.82 -2.00 26.53
N ASN A 137 16.69 -2.72 25.42
CA ASN A 137 17.20 -2.29 24.13
C ASN A 137 16.19 -1.39 23.41
N HIS A 138 16.42 -0.08 23.42
CA HIS A 138 15.57 0.91 22.76
C HIS A 138 15.32 0.61 21.27
N TYR A 139 16.32 0.05 20.55
CA TYR A 139 16.19 -0.25 19.13
C TYR A 139 15.07 -1.26 18.82
N LYS A 140 14.75 -2.18 19.76
CA LYS A 140 13.66 -3.16 19.57
C LYS A 140 12.31 -2.50 19.37
N ILE A 141 12.05 -1.42 20.12
CA ILE A 141 10.81 -0.64 19.98
C ILE A 141 10.76 0.01 18.59
N PHE A 142 11.86 0.63 18.16
CA PHE A 142 11.93 1.24 16.83
C PHE A 142 11.76 0.21 15.72
N ILE A 143 12.38 -0.98 15.83
CA ILE A 143 12.17 -2.05 14.85
C ILE A 143 10.71 -2.47 14.81
N LYS A 144 10.04 -2.71 15.94
CA LYS A 144 8.61 -3.06 15.96
C LYS A 144 7.75 -1.99 15.27
N LEU A 145 8.08 -0.70 15.45
CA LEU A 145 7.41 0.40 14.74
C LEU A 145 7.73 0.45 13.23
N LEU A 146 8.93 0.03 12.80
CA LEU A 146 9.27 -0.11 11.39
C LEU A 146 8.50 -1.27 10.74
N LEU A 147 8.37 -2.40 11.45
CA LEU A 147 7.59 -3.54 10.98
C LEU A 147 6.11 -3.17 10.80
N GLU A 148 5.56 -2.37 11.72
CA GLU A 148 4.21 -1.83 11.58
C GLU A 148 4.05 -1.03 10.28
N ASP A 149 5.00 -0.12 9.94
CA ASP A 149 4.91 0.67 8.71
C ASP A 149 4.98 -0.23 7.45
N LEU A 150 5.83 -1.27 7.45
CA LEU A 150 5.90 -2.23 6.35
C LEU A 150 4.61 -3.06 6.22
N ARG A 151 4.06 -3.52 7.33
CA ARG A 151 2.79 -4.25 7.36
C ARG A 151 1.65 -3.37 6.81
N ARG A 152 1.57 -2.11 7.25
CA ARG A 152 0.57 -1.15 6.75
C ARG A 152 0.73 -0.88 5.26
N THR A 153 1.96 -0.81 4.76
CA THR A 153 2.23 -0.69 3.32
C THR A 153 1.62 -1.87 2.55
N ALA A 154 1.82 -3.10 3.01
CA ALA A 154 1.26 -4.29 2.37
C ALA A 154 -0.28 -4.34 2.49
N GLU A 155 -0.85 -3.91 3.62
CA GLU A 155 -2.31 -3.82 3.80
C GLU A 155 -2.91 -2.83 2.79
N HIS A 156 -2.34 -1.64 2.62
CA HIS A 156 -2.82 -0.68 1.64
C HIS A 156 -2.58 -1.10 0.19
N ALA A 157 -1.54 -1.89 -0.08
CA ALA A 157 -1.36 -2.53 -1.39
C ALA A 157 -2.49 -3.55 -1.66
N SER A 158 -2.88 -4.36 -0.65
CA SER A 158 -4.03 -5.25 -0.74
C SER A 158 -5.33 -4.48 -0.98
N ASP A 159 -5.55 -3.34 -0.30
CA ASP A 159 -6.73 -2.49 -0.53
C ASP A 159 -6.83 -2.04 -2.00
N ILE A 160 -5.70 -1.70 -2.64
CA ILE A 160 -5.66 -1.33 -4.07
C ILE A 160 -6.04 -2.53 -4.95
N ALA A 161 -5.55 -3.73 -4.62
CA ALA A 161 -5.87 -4.96 -5.36
C ALA A 161 -7.36 -5.32 -5.20
N GLU A 162 -7.92 -5.17 -4.00
CA GLU A 162 -9.35 -5.38 -3.74
C GLU A 162 -10.23 -4.44 -4.58
N GLU A 163 -9.78 -3.18 -4.79
CA GLU A 163 -10.49 -2.25 -5.67
C GLU A 163 -10.46 -2.68 -7.15
N ALA A 164 -9.42 -3.40 -7.59
CA ALA A 164 -9.42 -4.01 -8.92
C ALA A 164 -10.47 -5.14 -9.02
N LEU A 165 -10.59 -5.98 -7.99
CA LEU A 165 -11.60 -7.05 -7.93
C LEU A 165 -13.02 -6.51 -7.87
N ASN A 166 -13.27 -5.44 -7.10
CA ASN A 166 -14.56 -4.76 -7.04
C ASN A 166 -15.03 -4.25 -8.42
N LYS A 167 -14.08 -3.77 -9.25
CA LYS A 167 -14.40 -3.37 -10.64
C LYS A 167 -14.85 -4.53 -11.52
N LYS A 168 -14.31 -5.73 -11.32
CA LYS A 168 -14.76 -6.93 -12.03
C LYS A 168 -16.23 -7.20 -11.77
N ILE A 169 -16.62 -7.18 -10.49
CA ILE A 169 -18.02 -7.41 -10.09
C ILE A 169 -18.94 -6.38 -10.75
N ASP A 170 -18.56 -5.11 -10.77
CA ASP A 170 -19.32 -4.02 -11.41
C ASP A 170 -19.47 -4.21 -12.92
N GLU A 171 -18.48 -4.81 -13.57
CA GLU A 171 -18.53 -5.14 -15.01
C GLU A 171 -19.46 -6.31 -15.27
N GLU A 172 -19.41 -7.38 -14.48
CA GLU A 172 -20.27 -8.56 -14.60
C GLU A 172 -21.75 -8.22 -14.38
N ILE A 173 -22.08 -7.47 -13.33
CA ILE A 173 -23.45 -7.02 -13.05
C ILE A 173 -24.04 -6.18 -14.21
N ASN A 174 -23.22 -5.39 -14.89
CA ASN A 174 -23.66 -4.55 -16.00
C ASN A 174 -23.82 -5.33 -17.33
N ILE A 175 -23.17 -6.49 -17.47
CA ILE A 175 -23.37 -7.38 -18.63
C ILE A 175 -24.74 -8.05 -18.52
N GLU A 176 -25.14 -8.52 -17.34
CA GLU A 176 -26.43 -9.17 -17.11
C GLU A 176 -27.63 -8.23 -17.28
N LYS A 177 -27.46 -6.94 -17.13
CA LYS A 177 -28.50 -5.91 -17.27
C LYS A 177 -28.71 -5.39 -18.71
N ARG A 178 -27.94 -5.88 -19.70
CA ARG A 178 -28.20 -5.49 -21.10
C ARG A 178 -29.46 -6.21 -21.60
N PRO A 179 -30.51 -5.48 -22.01
CA PRO A 179 -31.68 -6.12 -22.66
C PRO A 179 -31.22 -6.79 -23.96
N ILE A 180 -31.70 -8.01 -24.18
CA ILE A 180 -31.53 -8.79 -25.41
C ILE A 180 -32.22 -8.06 -26.57
#